data_11f4b24ca27982c94d015b260e29f654
#
_entry.id   11f4b24ca27982c94d015b260e29f654
#
_cell.length_a   1.000
_cell.length_b   1.000
_cell.length_c   1.000
_cell.angle_alpha   90.00
_cell.angle_beta   90.00
_cell.angle_gamma   90.00
#
_symmetry.space_group_name_H-M   'P 1'
#
loop_
_entity.id
_entity.type
_entity.pdbx_description
1 polymer ?
#
loop_
_entity_poly.entity_id
_entity_poly.type
_entity_poly.pdbx_seq_one_letter_code
_entity_poly.pdbx_strand_id
1 'polypeptide(L)'
;MKQQCLLRLNIPPTLEEDVVDLLLTSDEIPGFQSYPTRGHGQVGAMTIAEQVEGRRNRIQFEIVLDTEVLEALLQKLKGKLPVPDIIYWVMPIAASGRLYEAP
;
A
#
# COMPACT_ATOMS: atom_id res chain seq x y z
N MET A 1 18.67 -14.71 8.43
CA MET A 1 17.31 -14.37 7.92
C MET A 1 17.23 -12.89 7.59
N LYS A 2 16.64 -12.58 6.46
CA LYS A 2 16.40 -11.18 6.11
C LYS A 2 15.27 -10.61 6.95
N GLN A 3 15.41 -9.37 7.39
CA GLN A 3 14.34 -8.66 8.05
C GLN A 3 13.25 -8.33 7.04
N GLN A 4 12.02 -8.47 7.47
CA GLN A 4 10.85 -8.15 6.68
C GLN A 4 10.01 -7.08 7.35
N CYS A 5 9.23 -6.40 6.54
CA CYS A 5 8.28 -5.40 7.03
C CYS A 5 6.96 -5.52 6.28
N LEU A 6 5.92 -4.96 6.86
CA LEU A 6 4.63 -4.78 6.23
C LEU A 6 4.50 -3.32 5.83
N LEU A 7 4.40 -3.09 4.53
CA LEU A 7 4.07 -1.77 4.01
C LEU A 7 2.56 -1.72 3.81
N ARG A 8 1.92 -0.76 4.45
CA ARG A 8 0.53 -0.39 4.18
C ARG A 8 0.52 0.89 3.38
N LEU A 9 -0.17 0.85 2.26
CA LEU A 9 -0.27 1.97 1.35
C LEU A 9 -1.75 2.29 1.18
N ASN A 10 -2.13 3.53 1.50
CA ASN A 10 -3.52 3.96 1.47
C ASN A 10 -3.68 5.04 0.39
N ILE A 11 -4.54 4.77 -0.59
CA ILE A 11 -4.62 5.58 -1.81
C ILE A 11 -6.06 5.91 -2.17
N PRO A 12 -6.29 6.95 -2.99
CA PRO A 12 -7.59 7.14 -3.62
C PRO A 12 -7.94 5.97 -4.54
N PRO A 13 -9.22 5.56 -4.61
CA PRO A 13 -9.62 4.41 -5.44
C PRO A 13 -9.25 4.52 -6.91
N THR A 14 -9.15 5.73 -7.44
CA THR A 14 -8.80 5.96 -8.85
C THR A 14 -7.39 5.50 -9.20
N LEU A 15 -6.52 5.30 -8.21
CA LEU A 15 -5.14 4.86 -8.42
C LEU A 15 -4.95 3.37 -8.24
N GLU A 16 -6.00 2.61 -7.93
CA GLU A 16 -5.86 1.20 -7.60
C GLU A 16 -5.19 0.41 -8.72
N GLU A 17 -5.66 0.57 -9.96
CA GLU A 17 -5.09 -0.18 -11.08
C GLU A 17 -3.62 0.16 -11.33
N ASP A 18 -3.27 1.44 -11.22
CA ASP A 18 -1.88 1.88 -11.42
C ASP A 18 -0.96 1.25 -10.38
N VAL A 19 -1.40 1.17 -9.12
CA VAL A 19 -0.62 0.56 -8.05
C VAL A 19 -0.51 -0.94 -8.27
N VAL A 20 -1.61 -1.60 -8.63
CA VAL A 20 -1.59 -3.05 -8.93
C VAL A 20 -0.58 -3.35 -10.02
N ASP A 21 -0.63 -2.61 -11.12
CA ASP A 21 0.27 -2.83 -12.26
C ASP A 21 1.73 -2.63 -11.85
N LEU A 22 2.00 -1.59 -11.07
CA LEU A 22 3.35 -1.31 -10.60
C LEU A 22 3.88 -2.45 -9.72
N LEU A 23 3.06 -2.92 -8.78
CA LEU A 23 3.47 -3.97 -7.85
C LEU A 23 3.63 -5.32 -8.56
N LEU A 24 2.76 -5.64 -9.52
CA LEU A 24 2.87 -6.88 -10.28
C LEU A 24 4.13 -6.95 -11.14
N THR A 25 4.66 -5.81 -11.55
CA THR A 25 5.89 -5.74 -12.36
C THR A 25 7.15 -5.62 -11.51
N SER A 26 7.04 -5.64 -10.20
CA SER A 26 8.18 -5.54 -9.27
C SER A 26 8.59 -6.93 -8.82
N ASP A 27 9.76 -7.39 -9.29
CA ASP A 27 10.22 -8.76 -9.06
C ASP A 27 10.48 -9.10 -7.60
N GLU A 28 10.82 -8.10 -6.79
CA GLU A 28 11.13 -8.30 -5.37
C GLU A 28 9.87 -8.44 -4.50
N ILE A 29 8.69 -8.29 -5.08
CA ILE A 29 7.45 -8.37 -4.32
C ILE A 29 6.78 -9.70 -4.61
N PRO A 30 6.74 -10.62 -3.63
CA PRO A 30 6.18 -11.96 -3.86
C PRO A 30 4.67 -11.95 -3.98
N GLY A 31 4.02 -10.96 -3.38
CA GLY A 31 2.59 -10.83 -3.44
C GLY A 31 2.09 -9.68 -2.58
N PHE A 32 0.83 -9.36 -2.73
CA PHE A 32 0.19 -8.30 -1.98
C PHE A 32 -1.31 -8.49 -2.01
N GLN A 33 -2.01 -7.74 -1.17
CA GLN A 33 -3.47 -7.73 -1.20
C GLN A 33 -3.97 -6.31 -1.06
N SER A 34 -5.18 -6.08 -1.54
CA SER A 34 -5.84 -4.78 -1.42
C SER A 34 -7.28 -4.96 -0.99
N TYR A 35 -7.80 -3.94 -0.32
CA TYR A 35 -9.18 -3.94 0.13
C TYR A 35 -9.66 -2.50 0.33
N PRO A 36 -10.98 -2.27 0.22
CA PRO A 36 -11.52 -0.94 0.43
C PRO A 36 -11.52 -0.56 1.91
N THR A 37 -11.26 0.72 2.17
CA THR A 37 -11.33 1.30 3.51
C THR A 37 -12.08 2.62 3.46
N ARG A 38 -12.43 3.14 4.63
CA ARG A 38 -13.04 4.45 4.78
C ARG A 38 -12.11 5.32 5.61
N GLY A 39 -11.66 6.43 5.01
CA GLY A 39 -10.82 7.39 5.68
C GLY A 39 -11.64 8.44 6.38
N HIS A 40 -11.21 8.82 7.57
CA HIS A 40 -11.80 9.90 8.35
C HIS A 40 -10.72 10.90 8.69
N GLY A 41 -11.09 12.17 8.79
CA GLY A 41 -10.14 13.23 9.04
C GLY A 41 -9.94 14.09 7.79
N GLN A 42 -9.06 15.08 7.90
CA GLN A 42 -8.87 16.08 6.84
C GLN A 42 -7.59 15.84 6.08
N VAL A 43 -7.55 14.74 5.33
CA VAL A 43 -6.40 14.41 4.48
C VAL A 43 -6.86 14.51 3.03
N GLY A 44 -6.34 15.50 2.29
CA GLY A 44 -6.64 15.70 0.89
C GLY A 44 -8.04 16.25 0.62
N ALA A 45 -8.37 16.37 -0.67
CA ALA A 45 -9.66 16.89 -1.11
C ALA A 45 -10.73 15.79 -1.10
N MET A 46 -11.91 16.13 -0.59
CA MET A 46 -13.04 15.21 -0.56
C MET A 46 -14.04 15.58 -1.65
N THR A 47 -14.68 14.58 -2.25
CA THR A 47 -15.83 14.81 -3.12
C THR A 47 -17.00 15.36 -2.32
N ILE A 48 -18.02 15.88 -3.00
CA ILE A 48 -19.22 16.39 -2.32
C ILE A 48 -19.89 15.28 -1.52
N ALA A 49 -20.01 14.08 -2.10
CA ALA A 49 -20.60 12.94 -1.41
C ALA A 49 -19.81 12.56 -0.15
N GLU A 50 -18.48 12.55 -0.25
CA GLU A 50 -17.61 12.23 0.88
C GLU A 50 -17.73 13.29 1.98
N GLN A 51 -17.85 14.57 1.62
CA GLN A 51 -18.06 15.65 2.59
C GLN A 51 -19.38 15.47 3.36
N VAL A 52 -20.44 15.08 2.66
CA VAL A 52 -21.73 14.83 3.30
C VAL A 52 -21.65 13.64 4.25
N GLU A 53 -20.98 12.57 3.85
CA GLU A 53 -20.84 11.37 4.67
C GLU A 53 -19.81 11.52 5.78
N GLY A 54 -18.94 12.51 5.68
CA GLY A 54 -17.85 12.73 6.66
C GLY A 54 -16.74 11.69 6.56
N ARG A 55 -16.60 11.03 5.41
CA ARG A 55 -15.60 9.99 5.18
C ARG A 55 -15.16 9.99 3.73
N ARG A 56 -14.00 9.40 3.48
CA ARG A 56 -13.43 9.24 2.15
C ARG A 56 -13.32 7.76 1.82
N ASN A 57 -13.66 7.41 0.58
CA ASN A 57 -13.38 6.08 0.07
C ASN A 57 -11.89 5.95 -0.24
N ARG A 58 -11.27 4.89 0.25
CA ARG A 58 -9.84 4.62 0.08
C ARG A 58 -9.63 3.15 -0.26
N ILE A 59 -8.50 2.85 -0.86
CA ILE A 59 -8.03 1.48 -1.06
C ILE A 59 -6.75 1.31 -0.26
N GLN A 60 -6.67 0.25 0.53
CA GLN A 60 -5.49 -0.08 1.28
C GLN A 60 -4.79 -1.28 0.68
N PHE A 61 -3.50 -1.16 0.47
CA PHE A 61 -2.64 -2.26 0.05
C PHE A 61 -1.84 -2.74 1.24
N GLU A 62 -1.61 -4.05 1.30
CA GLU A 62 -0.72 -4.67 2.27
C GLU A 62 0.31 -5.49 1.53
N ILE A 63 1.57 -5.17 1.77
CA ILE A 63 2.69 -5.75 1.04
C ILE A 63 3.74 -6.19 2.07
N VAL A 64 3.99 -7.49 2.14
CA VAL A 64 5.09 -8.02 2.95
C VAL A 64 6.32 -8.07 2.05
N LEU A 65 7.42 -7.47 2.48
CA LEU A 65 8.64 -7.40 1.67
C LEU A 65 9.87 -7.40 2.57
N ASP A 66 11.00 -7.74 1.97
CA ASP A 66 12.29 -7.58 2.65
C ASP A 66 12.53 -6.09 2.90
N THR A 67 12.96 -5.76 4.11
CA THR A 67 13.13 -4.35 4.49
C THR A 67 14.12 -3.61 3.58
N GLU A 68 15.12 -4.32 3.06
CA GLU A 68 16.10 -3.71 2.15
C GLU A 68 15.51 -3.25 0.81
N VAL A 69 14.33 -3.76 0.44
CA VAL A 69 13.65 -3.39 -0.81
C VAL A 69 12.77 -2.15 -0.65
N LEU A 70 12.42 -1.81 0.60
CA LEU A 70 11.42 -0.78 0.90
C LEU A 70 11.74 0.58 0.28
N GLU A 71 12.97 1.04 0.48
CA GLU A 71 13.36 2.39 0.00
C GLU A 71 13.19 2.52 -1.51
N ALA A 72 13.68 1.54 -2.26
CA ALA A 72 13.57 1.55 -3.71
C ALA A 72 12.11 1.51 -4.17
N LEU A 73 11.27 0.71 -3.48
CA LEU A 73 9.85 0.64 -3.80
C LEU A 73 9.15 1.97 -3.55
N LEU A 74 9.43 2.62 -2.42
CA LEU A 74 8.83 3.92 -2.09
C LEU A 74 9.22 4.97 -3.14
N GLN A 75 10.48 5.00 -3.59
CA GLN A 75 10.91 5.91 -4.63
C GLN A 75 10.22 5.63 -5.96
N LYS A 76 10.04 4.36 -6.30
CA LYS A 76 9.35 3.95 -7.52
C LYS A 76 7.88 4.39 -7.49
N LEU A 77 7.20 4.19 -6.36
CA LEU A 77 5.83 4.63 -6.17
C LEU A 77 5.73 6.15 -6.32
N LYS A 78 6.62 6.88 -5.64
CA LYS A 78 6.64 8.34 -5.70
C LYS A 78 6.84 8.85 -7.13
N GLY A 79 7.69 8.19 -7.92
CA GLY A 79 7.95 8.61 -9.30
C GLY A 79 6.80 8.32 -10.26
N LYS A 80 6.01 7.28 -9.99
CA LYS A 80 4.92 6.87 -10.88
C LYS A 80 3.56 7.41 -10.49
N LEU A 81 3.39 7.83 -9.24
CA LEU A 81 2.11 8.26 -8.69
C LEU A 81 2.23 9.71 -8.18
N PRO A 82 2.19 10.69 -9.08
CA PRO A 82 2.42 12.10 -8.69
C PRO A 82 1.17 12.72 -8.04
N VAL A 83 0.59 12.04 -7.08
CA VAL A 83 -0.59 12.49 -6.35
C VAL A 83 -0.21 12.63 -4.88
N PRO A 84 -0.38 13.81 -4.27
CA PRO A 84 0.06 14.01 -2.88
C PRO A 84 -0.79 13.28 -1.85
N ASP A 85 -1.97 12.78 -2.22
CA ASP A 85 -2.90 12.15 -1.30
C ASP A 85 -2.67 10.64 -1.18
N ILE A 86 -1.43 10.25 -0.97
CA ILE A 86 -1.05 8.86 -0.75
C ILE A 86 -0.37 8.79 0.62
N ILE A 87 -0.89 7.91 1.48
CA ILE A 87 -0.40 7.76 2.84
C ILE A 87 0.18 6.36 2.97
N TYR A 88 1.27 6.22 3.70
CA TYR A 88 1.82 4.91 3.98
C TYR A 88 2.31 4.82 5.42
N TRP A 89 2.39 3.61 5.90
CA TRP A 89 3.13 3.31 7.14
C TRP A 89 3.74 1.93 7.04
N VAL A 90 4.76 1.71 7.83
CA VAL A 90 5.55 0.50 7.79
C VAL A 90 5.61 -0.10 9.19
N MET A 91 5.41 -1.40 9.27
CA MET A 91 5.52 -2.13 10.52
C MET A 91 6.54 -3.26 10.38
N PRO A 92 7.42 -3.46 11.38
CA PRO A 92 8.30 -4.62 11.35
C PRO A 92 7.50 -5.90 11.51
N ILE A 93 7.94 -6.95 10.83
CA ILE A 93 7.32 -8.27 10.90
C ILE A 93 8.31 -9.24 11.51
N ALA A 94 7.88 -9.94 12.56
CA ALA A 94 8.74 -10.92 13.24
C ALA A 94 8.95 -12.17 12.39
N ALA A 95 7.93 -12.61 11.66
CA ALA A 95 8.00 -13.78 10.80
C ALA A 95 6.88 -13.74 9.76
N SER A 96 7.12 -14.35 8.62
CA SER A 96 6.08 -14.58 7.62
C SER A 96 6.46 -15.81 6.79
N GLY A 97 5.48 -16.47 6.21
CA GLY A 97 5.70 -17.60 5.36
C GLY A 97 4.39 -18.31 5.07
N ARG A 98 4.46 -19.37 4.31
CA ARG A 98 3.34 -20.27 4.10
C ARG A 98 3.32 -21.29 5.22
N LEU A 99 2.12 -21.56 5.76
CA LEU A 99 1.98 -22.47 6.90
C LEU A 99 2.58 -23.86 6.60
N TYR A 100 2.44 -24.32 5.38
CA TYR A 100 2.89 -25.65 4.96
C TYR A 100 4.06 -25.58 3.98
N GLU A 101 5.03 -24.73 4.28
CA GLU A 101 6.25 -24.69 3.49
C GLU A 101 7.12 -25.91 3.77
N ALA A 102 7.77 -26.41 2.71
CA ALA A 102 8.80 -27.42 2.87
C ALA A 102 9.98 -26.80 3.64
N PRO A 103 10.60 -27.56 4.57
CA PRO A 103 11.75 -27.07 5.32
C PRO A 103 12.97 -26.83 4.42
#